data_ecc227c817ff59e432401231bad4b22f
#
_entry.id   ecc227c817ff59e432401231bad4b22f
#
_cell.length_a   1.000
_cell.length_b   1.000
_cell.length_c   1.000
_cell.angle_alpha   90.00
_cell.angle_beta   90.00
_cell.angle_gamma   90.00
#
_symmetry.space_group_name_H-M   'P 1'
#
loop_
_entity.id
_entity.type
_entity.pdbx_description
1 polymer ?
#
loop_
_entity_poly.entity_id
_entity_poly.type
_entity_poly.pdbx_seq_one_letter_code
_entity_poly.pdbx_strand_id
1 'polypeptide(L)'
;MSSIFSHAQDPSQDDGRQASDPLEPVVNTVRVPGPVSRAFAGFTDHTHLWWPLEKYGVYGAGSYVEFEENLILETADDGRTSIWGTLDDWQPPLSFHASWHPGTTALWSTELLVAFRAVGSETEVRVFHEGWEGAEDPVAAREAYVEAWPLILERFARFMGAGDSTDAVPSEDLS
;
A
#
# COMPACT_ATOMS: atom_id res chain seq x y z
N MET A 1 51.89 -6.04 -10.68
CA MET A 1 51.03 -7.02 -10.44
C MET A 1 50.21 -6.83 -9.27
N SER A 2 50.76 -6.65 -8.26
CA SER A 2 49.94 -6.53 -7.10
C SER A 2 48.90 -5.51 -7.24
N SER A 3 49.13 -4.55 -7.92
CA SER A 3 48.15 -3.50 -7.95
C SER A 3 46.84 -3.97 -8.41
N ILE A 4 46.82 -4.95 -9.12
CA ILE A 4 45.61 -5.33 -9.62
C ILE A 4 44.55 -5.58 -8.67
N PHE A 5 44.83 -6.12 -7.67
CA PHE A 5 43.79 -6.43 -6.82
C PHE A 5 43.09 -5.28 -6.29
N SER A 6 43.75 -4.39 -5.98
CA SER A 6 43.14 -3.31 -5.34
C SER A 6 41.85 -2.93 -5.93
N HIS A 7 41.84 -2.75 -7.12
CA HIS A 7 40.69 -2.22 -7.61
C HIS A 7 39.59 -3.14 -7.52
N ALA A 8 39.82 -4.26 -7.50
CA ALA A 8 38.76 -5.17 -7.52
C ALA A 8 37.77 -4.86 -6.45
N GLN A 9 38.21 -4.75 -5.31
CA GLN A 9 37.22 -4.62 -4.31
C GLN A 9 36.52 -3.33 -4.32
N ASP A 10 37.12 -2.38 -4.74
CA ASP A 10 36.47 -1.13 -4.71
C ASP A 10 35.13 -1.17 -5.30
N PRO A 11 34.97 -1.57 -6.41
CA PRO A 11 33.69 -1.51 -7.05
C PRO A 11 32.67 -2.28 -6.27
N SER A 12 33.04 -3.32 -5.72
CA SER A 12 32.07 -4.08 -5.09
C SER A 12 31.42 -3.37 -3.96
N GLN A 13 32.11 -2.75 -3.18
CA GLN A 13 31.44 -2.14 -2.12
C GLN A 13 30.61 -1.06 -2.56
N ASP A 14 30.99 -0.36 -3.48
CA ASP A 14 30.17 0.70 -3.91
C ASP A 14 28.84 0.20 -4.25
N ASP A 15 28.73 -0.91 -4.83
CA ASP A 15 27.45 -1.38 -5.19
C ASP A 15 26.52 -1.35 -4.09
N GLY A 16 26.89 -1.72 -2.99
CA GLY A 16 25.96 -1.78 -1.93
C GLY A 16 25.27 -0.49 -1.71
N ARG A 17 25.97 0.53 -1.81
CA ARG A 17 25.37 1.75 -1.54
C ARG A 17 24.51 2.20 -2.60
N GLN A 18 24.87 2.06 -3.75
CA GLN A 18 24.07 2.52 -4.78
C GLN A 18 22.81 1.84 -4.81
N ALA A 19 22.65 0.82 -4.10
CA ALA A 19 21.42 0.11 -4.12
C ALA A 19 20.24 1.03 -3.82
N SER A 20 20.47 2.13 -3.20
CA SER A 20 19.32 2.96 -2.89
C SER A 20 18.94 3.76 -4.11
N ASP A 21 18.16 3.19 -4.96
CA ASP A 21 17.62 3.84 -6.12
C ASP A 21 16.49 4.73 -5.70
N PRO A 22 16.46 5.99 -6.07
CA PRO A 22 15.39 6.89 -5.68
C PRO A 22 14.04 6.51 -6.24
N LEU A 23 13.99 5.59 -7.18
CA LEU A 23 12.72 5.15 -7.73
C LEU A 23 12.44 3.66 -7.47
N GLU A 24 13.13 3.07 -6.50
CA GLU A 24 12.88 1.67 -6.23
C GLU A 24 11.49 1.48 -5.64
N PRO A 25 10.92 0.31 -5.75
CA PRO A 25 9.57 0.08 -5.23
C PRO A 25 9.45 0.38 -3.75
N VAL A 26 8.26 0.78 -3.34
CA VAL A 26 7.94 0.98 -1.93
C VAL A 26 7.19 -0.26 -1.49
N VAL A 27 7.66 -0.94 -0.46
CA VAL A 27 7.06 -2.18 0.02
C VAL A 27 6.73 -2.02 1.50
N ASN A 28 5.48 -2.31 1.86
CA ASN A 28 5.06 -2.27 3.25
C ASN A 28 4.22 -3.50 3.54
N THR A 29 4.30 -3.99 4.75
CA THR A 29 3.59 -5.20 5.15
C THR A 29 2.94 -4.98 6.49
N VAL A 30 1.75 -5.57 6.68
CA VAL A 30 1.08 -5.52 7.96
C VAL A 30 0.42 -6.87 8.17
N ARG A 31 0.21 -7.27 9.42
CA ARG A 31 -0.50 -8.50 9.74
C ARG A 31 -1.82 -8.18 10.38
N VAL A 32 -2.85 -8.91 9.99
CA VAL A 32 -4.18 -8.72 10.54
C VAL A 32 -4.73 -10.07 10.94
N PRO A 33 -5.61 -10.14 11.92
CA PRO A 33 -6.17 -11.41 12.34
C PRO A 33 -7.15 -11.96 11.33
N GLY A 34 -7.28 -13.26 11.27
CA GLY A 34 -8.27 -13.91 10.45
C GLY A 34 -7.74 -14.41 9.12
N PRO A 35 -8.62 -15.04 8.36
CA PRO A 35 -8.21 -15.67 7.09
C PRO A 35 -8.07 -14.68 5.95
N VAL A 36 -7.40 -15.10 4.89
CA VAL A 36 -7.14 -14.23 3.76
C VAL A 36 -8.44 -13.69 3.16
N SER A 37 -9.50 -14.47 3.15
CA SER A 37 -10.75 -14.00 2.54
C SER A 37 -11.30 -12.82 3.30
N ARG A 38 -11.17 -12.83 4.62
CA ARG A 38 -11.67 -11.73 5.42
C ARG A 38 -10.80 -10.50 5.24
N ALA A 39 -9.49 -10.68 5.15
CA ALA A 39 -8.60 -9.55 4.95
C ALA A 39 -8.82 -8.93 3.57
N PHE A 40 -8.97 -9.76 2.56
CA PHE A 40 -9.18 -9.26 1.20
C PHE A 40 -10.50 -8.47 1.14
N ALA A 41 -11.57 -9.02 1.70
CA ALA A 41 -12.85 -8.32 1.70
C ALA A 41 -12.78 -7.03 2.49
N GLY A 42 -12.11 -7.04 3.63
CA GLY A 42 -11.98 -5.82 4.41
C GLY A 42 -11.23 -4.74 3.67
N PHE A 43 -10.22 -5.12 2.90
CA PHE A 43 -9.44 -4.14 2.16
C PHE A 43 -10.26 -3.58 0.98
N THR A 44 -10.93 -4.44 0.24
CA THR A 44 -11.56 -4.02 -1.01
C THR A 44 -13.02 -3.61 -0.85
N ASP A 45 -13.78 -4.31 -0.02
CA ASP A 45 -15.21 -4.01 0.11
C ASP A 45 -15.49 -2.92 1.13
N HIS A 46 -14.56 -2.68 2.03
CA HIS A 46 -14.81 -1.74 3.13
C HIS A 46 -13.77 -0.64 3.19
N THR A 47 -13.15 -0.31 2.07
CA THR A 47 -12.11 0.71 2.02
C THR A 47 -12.57 2.02 2.63
N HIS A 48 -13.81 2.39 2.40
CA HIS A 48 -14.33 3.65 2.92
C HIS A 48 -14.38 3.71 4.43
N LEU A 49 -14.26 2.58 5.11
CA LEU A 49 -14.35 2.59 6.56
C LEU A 49 -13.00 2.78 7.23
N TRP A 50 -11.91 2.54 6.53
CA TRP A 50 -10.59 2.62 7.18
C TRP A 50 -9.57 3.50 6.46
N TRP A 51 -9.78 3.80 5.19
CA TRP A 51 -8.79 4.62 4.48
C TRP A 51 -8.80 6.02 5.10
N PRO A 52 -7.63 6.58 5.41
CA PRO A 52 -7.59 7.92 6.03
C PRO A 52 -7.88 8.98 5.01
N LEU A 53 -9.15 9.12 4.66
CA LEU A 53 -9.57 10.02 3.60
C LEU A 53 -9.30 11.49 3.92
N GLU A 54 -9.30 11.83 5.19
CA GLU A 54 -9.03 13.20 5.58
C GLU A 54 -7.62 13.63 5.19
N LYS A 55 -6.71 12.67 5.04
CA LYS A 55 -5.34 12.99 4.74
C LYS A 55 -4.93 12.49 3.37
N TYR A 56 -5.43 11.35 2.95
CA TYR A 56 -5.00 10.74 1.70
C TYR A 56 -6.15 10.52 0.71
N GLY A 57 -7.25 11.22 0.86
CA GLY A 57 -8.30 11.22 -0.13
C GLY A 57 -8.19 12.47 -1.00
N VAL A 58 -8.80 12.42 -2.15
CA VAL A 58 -8.79 13.57 -3.04
C VAL A 58 -9.76 14.63 -2.52
N TYR A 59 -10.90 14.18 -1.98
CA TYR A 59 -11.92 15.10 -1.51
C TYR A 59 -11.95 15.24 0.00
N GLY A 60 -11.09 14.50 0.71
CA GLY A 60 -10.99 14.66 2.14
C GLY A 60 -12.03 13.86 2.90
N ALA A 61 -12.22 14.20 4.15
CA ALA A 61 -13.15 13.49 5.01
C ALA A 61 -14.56 13.61 4.46
N GLY A 62 -15.33 12.56 4.62
CA GLY A 62 -16.70 12.57 4.14
C GLY A 62 -16.88 11.96 2.77
N SER A 63 -15.81 11.65 2.07
CA SER A 63 -15.94 10.99 0.80
C SER A 63 -16.00 9.47 1.00
N TYR A 64 -16.21 8.74 -0.07
CA TYR A 64 -16.45 7.31 -0.01
C TYR A 64 -15.62 6.66 -1.11
N VAL A 65 -14.81 5.67 -0.75
CA VAL A 65 -13.97 4.98 -1.73
C VAL A 65 -14.51 3.57 -1.91
N GLU A 66 -14.62 3.14 -3.14
CA GLU A 66 -15.12 1.80 -3.42
C GLU A 66 -14.41 1.21 -4.62
N PHE A 67 -14.36 -0.11 -4.65
CA PHE A 67 -13.88 -0.86 -5.80
C PHE A 67 -15.14 -1.24 -6.57
N GLU A 68 -15.32 -0.63 -7.73
CA GLU A 68 -16.52 -0.88 -8.49
C GLU A 68 -16.16 -1.41 -9.86
N GLU A 69 -16.52 -2.62 -10.16
CA GLU A 69 -16.16 -3.25 -11.39
C GLU A 69 -14.63 -3.25 -11.49
N ASN A 70 -14.07 -2.59 -12.45
CA ASN A 70 -12.63 -2.57 -12.56
C ASN A 70 -12.03 -1.22 -12.20
N LEU A 71 -12.74 -0.44 -11.39
CA LEU A 71 -12.24 0.88 -11.01
C LEU A 71 -12.12 0.99 -9.50
N ILE A 72 -11.20 1.85 -9.05
CA ILE A 72 -11.15 2.26 -7.67
C ILE A 72 -11.55 3.72 -7.71
N LEU A 73 -12.64 4.04 -7.02
CA LEU A 73 -13.32 5.31 -7.21
C LEU A 73 -13.62 6.00 -5.90
N GLU A 74 -13.35 7.30 -5.82
CA GLU A 74 -13.71 8.08 -4.65
C GLU A 74 -14.86 8.99 -5.04
N THR A 75 -15.91 9.04 -4.22
CA THR A 75 -17.05 9.91 -4.45
C THR A 75 -17.19 10.88 -3.29
N ALA A 76 -17.21 12.15 -3.59
CA ALA A 76 -17.40 13.17 -2.56
C ALA A 76 -18.86 13.21 -2.16
N ASP A 77 -19.16 13.83 -1.01
CA ASP A 77 -20.53 13.86 -0.52
C ASP A 77 -21.41 14.72 -1.43
N ASP A 78 -20.84 15.56 -2.27
CA ASP A 78 -21.65 16.34 -3.19
C ASP A 78 -21.78 15.66 -4.55
N GLY A 79 -21.27 14.41 -4.67
CA GLY A 79 -21.43 13.65 -5.89
C GLY A 79 -20.28 13.71 -6.89
N ARG A 80 -19.28 14.54 -6.63
CA ARG A 80 -18.12 14.57 -7.53
C ARG A 80 -17.35 13.26 -7.37
N THR A 81 -16.74 12.79 -8.44
CA THR A 81 -16.02 11.53 -8.40
C THR A 81 -14.60 11.69 -8.90
N SER A 82 -13.72 10.84 -8.43
CA SER A 82 -12.33 10.82 -8.85
C SER A 82 -11.90 9.36 -8.97
N ILE A 83 -11.37 8.99 -10.13
CA ILE A 83 -10.90 7.62 -10.32
C ILE A 83 -9.48 7.55 -9.80
N TRP A 84 -9.23 6.63 -8.90
CA TRP A 84 -7.90 6.44 -8.34
C TRP A 84 -7.08 5.46 -9.16
N GLY A 85 -7.72 4.57 -9.88
CA GLY A 85 -7.01 3.61 -10.69
C GLY A 85 -7.91 2.60 -11.35
N THR A 86 -7.30 1.75 -12.15
CA THR A 86 -8.01 0.71 -12.86
C THR A 86 -7.42 -0.63 -12.47
N LEU A 87 -8.29 -1.57 -12.12
CA LEU A 87 -7.86 -2.90 -11.75
C LEU A 87 -7.57 -3.67 -13.03
N ASP A 88 -6.35 -4.16 -13.19
CA ASP A 88 -6.02 -4.93 -14.36
C ASP A 88 -5.69 -6.37 -14.00
N ASP A 89 -5.70 -6.74 -12.74
CA ASP A 89 -5.58 -8.13 -12.34
C ASP A 89 -6.32 -8.29 -11.03
N TRP A 90 -7.25 -9.23 -10.97
CA TRP A 90 -8.12 -9.39 -9.81
C TRP A 90 -8.15 -10.86 -9.43
N GLN A 91 -7.45 -11.22 -8.37
CA GLN A 91 -7.29 -12.61 -7.95
C GLN A 91 -7.73 -12.81 -6.50
N PRO A 92 -9.00 -12.66 -6.19
CA PRO A 92 -9.45 -12.81 -4.82
C PRO A 92 -9.32 -14.25 -4.36
N PRO A 93 -8.97 -14.48 -3.13
CA PRO A 93 -8.66 -13.49 -2.11
C PRO A 93 -7.16 -13.26 -1.96
N LEU A 94 -6.38 -13.48 -2.98
CA LEU A 94 -4.93 -13.47 -2.88
C LEU A 94 -4.26 -12.18 -3.28
N SER A 95 -4.80 -11.49 -4.26
CA SER A 95 -4.13 -10.25 -4.68
C SER A 95 -4.98 -9.46 -5.66
N PHE A 96 -4.62 -8.19 -5.83
CA PHE A 96 -5.10 -7.43 -6.96
C PHE A 96 -3.99 -6.49 -7.41
N HIS A 97 -4.04 -6.10 -8.67
CA HIS A 97 -3.09 -5.16 -9.24
C HIS A 97 -3.88 -4.04 -9.92
N ALA A 98 -3.41 -2.82 -9.78
CA ALA A 98 -4.08 -1.67 -10.34
C ALA A 98 -3.08 -0.65 -10.83
N SER A 99 -3.46 0.09 -11.88
CA SER A 99 -2.78 1.33 -12.15
C SER A 99 -3.26 2.29 -11.07
N TRP A 100 -2.44 3.26 -10.67
CA TRP A 100 -2.75 4.02 -9.45
C TRP A 100 -2.40 5.48 -9.67
N HIS A 101 -3.41 6.35 -9.56
CA HIS A 101 -3.19 7.77 -9.80
C HIS A 101 -4.18 8.66 -9.03
N PRO A 102 -4.37 8.47 -7.72
CA PRO A 102 -5.31 9.34 -7.00
C PRO A 102 -4.91 10.80 -7.15
N GLY A 103 -5.87 11.61 -7.48
CA GLY A 103 -5.63 13.05 -7.61
C GLY A 103 -5.06 13.48 -8.95
N THR A 104 -4.78 12.52 -9.85
CA THR A 104 -4.26 12.89 -11.16
C THR A 104 -5.04 12.09 -12.21
N THR A 105 -4.46 11.88 -13.37
CA THR A 105 -5.13 11.16 -14.43
C THR A 105 -4.33 9.91 -14.76
N ALA A 106 -4.92 9.05 -15.56
CA ALA A 106 -4.29 7.80 -15.94
C ALA A 106 -2.94 8.02 -16.62
N LEU A 107 -2.70 9.20 -17.15
CA LEU A 107 -1.44 9.48 -17.79
C LEU A 107 -0.30 9.47 -16.79
N TRP A 108 -0.57 9.75 -15.53
CA TRP A 108 0.47 9.79 -14.50
C TRP A 108 0.34 8.61 -13.54
N SER A 109 0.03 7.43 -14.04
CA SER A 109 -0.20 6.26 -13.20
C SER A 109 1.09 5.61 -12.73
N THR A 110 1.04 5.08 -11.53
CA THR A 110 2.05 4.16 -11.03
C THR A 110 1.39 2.78 -10.96
N GLU A 111 2.08 1.78 -10.41
CA GLU A 111 1.58 0.42 -10.38
C GLU A 111 1.48 -0.07 -8.93
N LEU A 112 0.33 -0.56 -8.56
CA LEU A 112 0.09 -1.00 -7.20
C LEU A 112 -0.32 -2.45 -7.17
N LEU A 113 0.39 -3.26 -6.39
CA LEU A 113 0.02 -4.64 -6.15
C LEU A 113 -0.23 -4.82 -4.67
N VAL A 114 -1.34 -5.42 -4.30
CA VAL A 114 -1.62 -5.74 -2.90
C VAL A 114 -1.84 -7.23 -2.82
N ALA A 115 -1.08 -7.91 -1.99
CA ALA A 115 -1.12 -9.37 -1.88
C ALA A 115 -1.45 -9.80 -0.45
N PHE A 116 -2.18 -10.89 -0.32
CA PHE A 116 -2.65 -11.40 0.95
C PHE A 116 -2.20 -12.84 1.12
N ARG A 117 -1.54 -13.14 2.21
CA ARG A 117 -0.96 -14.46 2.41
C ARG A 117 -1.26 -14.96 3.82
N ALA A 118 -1.71 -16.18 3.93
CA ALA A 118 -2.03 -16.75 5.24
C ALA A 118 -0.74 -17.02 6.02
N VAL A 119 -0.72 -16.64 7.27
CA VAL A 119 0.39 -16.91 8.15
C VAL A 119 -0.23 -17.39 9.45
N GLY A 120 -0.36 -18.70 9.63
CA GLY A 120 -1.05 -19.23 10.79
C GLY A 120 -2.50 -18.78 10.78
N SER A 121 -2.94 -18.20 11.86
CA SER A 121 -4.31 -17.73 11.96
C SER A 121 -4.43 -16.27 11.51
N GLU A 122 -3.37 -15.72 11.03
CA GLU A 122 -3.39 -14.32 10.58
C GLU A 122 -3.19 -14.23 9.09
N THR A 123 -3.32 -13.04 8.55
CA THR A 123 -3.04 -12.78 7.14
C THR A 123 -2.01 -11.68 7.06
N GLU A 124 -0.99 -11.91 6.23
CA GLU A 124 0.00 -10.88 5.96
C GLU A 124 -0.47 -10.14 4.72
N VAL A 125 -0.58 -8.82 4.82
CA VAL A 125 -1.01 -7.98 3.71
C VAL A 125 0.21 -7.18 3.29
N ARG A 126 0.57 -7.29 2.02
CA ARG A 126 1.77 -6.66 1.53
C ARG A 126 1.44 -5.75 0.37
N VAL A 127 1.86 -4.50 0.47
CA VAL A 127 1.69 -3.53 -0.58
C VAL A 127 3.01 -3.39 -1.31
N PHE A 128 2.97 -3.44 -2.63
CA PHE A 128 4.14 -3.30 -3.46
C PHE A 128 3.79 -2.22 -4.48
N HIS A 129 4.42 -1.06 -4.38
CA HIS A 129 4.07 0.10 -5.19
C HIS A 129 5.29 0.50 -6.00
N GLU A 130 5.18 0.46 -7.31
CA GLU A 130 6.31 0.76 -8.17
C GLU A 130 5.86 1.50 -9.40
N GLY A 131 6.73 1.65 -10.38
CA GLY A 131 6.36 2.37 -11.59
C GLY A 131 6.40 3.86 -11.39
N TRP A 132 7.28 4.33 -10.50
CA TRP A 132 7.32 5.74 -10.16
C TRP A 132 7.64 6.64 -11.33
N GLU A 133 8.34 6.09 -12.34
CA GLU A 133 8.68 6.88 -13.51
C GLU A 133 7.41 7.31 -14.26
N GLY A 134 6.28 6.67 -14.00
CA GLY A 134 5.04 7.09 -14.62
C GLY A 134 4.38 8.29 -13.94
N ALA A 135 4.85 8.70 -12.77
CA ALA A 135 4.26 9.82 -12.07
C ALA A 135 4.76 11.12 -12.65
N GLU A 136 4.00 12.18 -12.43
CA GLU A 136 4.39 13.48 -12.94
C GLU A 136 5.69 13.94 -12.31
N ASP A 137 5.87 13.67 -11.02
CA ASP A 137 7.10 14.01 -10.32
C ASP A 137 7.51 12.73 -9.61
N PRO A 138 8.29 11.87 -10.25
CA PRO A 138 8.54 10.53 -9.69
C PRO A 138 9.17 10.50 -8.31
N VAL A 139 10.18 11.30 -8.07
CA VAL A 139 10.84 11.24 -6.77
C VAL A 139 9.91 11.73 -5.66
N ALA A 140 9.21 12.82 -5.92
CA ALA A 140 8.31 13.37 -4.92
C ALA A 140 7.15 12.42 -4.66
N ALA A 141 6.63 11.79 -5.70
CA ALA A 141 5.53 10.86 -5.55
C ALA A 141 5.96 9.68 -4.70
N ARG A 142 7.13 9.14 -4.97
CA ARG A 142 7.60 8.00 -4.21
C ARG A 142 7.78 8.36 -2.74
N GLU A 143 8.37 9.52 -2.48
CA GLU A 143 8.60 9.90 -1.09
C GLU A 143 7.28 10.10 -0.35
N ALA A 144 6.29 10.62 -1.03
CA ALA A 144 4.99 10.81 -0.39
C ALA A 144 4.41 9.45 0.04
N TYR A 145 4.58 8.42 -0.77
CA TYR A 145 4.03 7.12 -0.42
C TYR A 145 4.91 6.35 0.58
N VAL A 146 6.19 6.67 0.67
CA VAL A 146 7.02 6.11 1.72
C VAL A 146 6.44 6.52 3.07
N GLU A 147 5.89 7.73 3.16
CA GLU A 147 5.27 8.15 4.40
C GLU A 147 3.83 7.70 4.52
N ALA A 148 3.11 7.62 3.42
CA ALA A 148 1.69 7.36 3.46
C ALA A 148 1.35 5.91 3.78
N TRP A 149 2.02 4.95 3.13
CA TRP A 149 1.63 3.56 3.27
C TRP A 149 1.68 3.04 4.71
N PRO A 150 2.67 3.39 5.53
CA PRO A 150 2.64 2.90 6.91
C PRO A 150 1.40 3.36 7.66
N LEU A 151 0.98 4.61 7.45
CA LEU A 151 -0.20 5.10 8.13
C LEU A 151 -1.47 4.49 7.57
N ILE A 152 -1.54 4.30 6.28
CA ILE A 152 -2.71 3.71 5.65
C ILE A 152 -2.88 2.27 6.14
N LEU A 153 -1.79 1.50 6.15
CA LEU A 153 -1.88 0.11 6.56
C LEU A 153 -2.13 -0.01 8.06
N GLU A 154 -1.68 0.94 8.84
CA GLU A 154 -1.96 0.91 10.25
C GLU A 154 -3.46 1.08 10.48
N ARG A 155 -4.11 1.96 9.72
CA ARG A 155 -5.54 2.13 9.83
C ARG A 155 -6.26 0.86 9.43
N PHE A 156 -5.80 0.22 8.35
CA PHE A 156 -6.40 -1.02 7.91
C PHE A 156 -6.25 -2.09 8.98
N ALA A 157 -5.06 -2.22 9.55
CA ALA A 157 -4.84 -3.24 10.56
C ALA A 157 -5.74 -3.02 11.76
N ARG A 158 -5.89 -1.78 12.17
CA ARG A 158 -6.75 -1.49 13.30
C ARG A 158 -8.21 -1.79 12.97
N PHE A 159 -8.63 -1.47 11.76
CA PHE A 159 -9.99 -1.77 11.34
C PHE A 159 -10.22 -3.28 11.38
N MET A 160 -9.22 -4.08 11.01
CA MET A 160 -9.35 -5.52 11.00
C MET A 160 -9.20 -6.15 12.38
N GLY A 161 -8.98 -5.36 13.40
CA GLY A 161 -8.92 -5.86 14.75
C GLY A 161 -7.53 -6.13 15.27
N ALA A 162 -6.49 -5.65 14.58
CA ALA A 162 -5.14 -5.90 15.05
C ALA A 162 -4.85 -5.16 16.33
N GLY A 163 -5.36 -3.97 16.48
CA GLY A 163 -5.19 -3.20 17.68
C GLY A 163 -3.77 -3.27 18.19
N ASP A 164 -3.47 -2.54 19.22
CA ASP A 164 -2.18 -2.65 19.74
C ASP A 164 -2.20 -3.68 20.81
N SER A 165 -1.10 -4.23 21.08
CA SER A 165 -1.03 -5.29 22.00
C SER A 165 -1.55 -4.91 23.35
N THR A 166 -1.44 -3.73 23.71
CA THR A 166 -1.91 -3.37 25.00
C THR A 166 -3.35 -3.65 25.15
N ASP A 167 -4.08 -3.43 24.16
CA ASP A 167 -5.48 -3.67 24.28
C ASP A 167 -5.74 -5.09 24.54
N ALA A 168 -5.07 -5.92 23.95
CA ALA A 168 -5.34 -7.28 24.09
C ALA A 168 -5.21 -7.73 25.50
N VAL A 169 -4.28 -7.29 26.15
CA VAL A 169 -4.05 -7.72 27.44
C VAL A 169 -5.16 -7.52 28.38
N PRO A 170 -5.54 -6.40 28.60
CA PRO A 170 -6.52 -6.13 29.60
C PRO A 170 -7.73 -6.95 29.42
N SER A 171 -8.04 -7.22 28.31
CA SER A 171 -9.27 -7.84 28.13
C SER A 171 -9.33 -9.12 28.85
N GLU A 172 -8.45 -9.92 28.69
CA GLU A 172 -8.66 -11.12 29.23
C GLU A 172 -8.59 -11.16 30.61
N ASP A 173 -7.93 -10.40 31.10
CA ASP A 173 -7.87 -10.49 32.45
C ASP A 173 -9.09 -10.55 33.07
N LEU A 174 -9.97 -9.96 32.65
CA LEU A 174 -11.15 -9.94 33.29
C LEU A 174 -11.63 -11.24 33.59
N SER A 175 -11.29 -12.11 33.01
CA SER A 175 -11.83 -13.40 33.32
C SER A 175 -11.33 -13.87 34.63
#